data_77f8a458d92265a59cdc08d1be28c06a
#
_entry.id   77f8a458d92265a59cdc08d1be28c06a
#
_cell.length_a   1.000
_cell.length_b   1.000
_cell.length_c   1.000
_cell.angle_alpha   90.00
_cell.angle_beta   90.00
_cell.angle_gamma   90.00
#
_symmetry.space_group_name_H-M   'P 1'
#
loop_
_entity.id
_entity.type
_entity.pdbx_description
1 polymer ?
#
loop_
_entity_poly.entity_id
_entity_poly.type
_entity_poly.pdbx_seq_one_letter_code
_entity_poly.pdbx_strand_id
1 'polypeptide(L)'
;MKRLLAAAVLLSLAVPGAAQEFRLDPVGKPAQANAIALYPADKTPDAEQWSRLTGQVGPTRIENVIVRNVTRPTITPYLPHPDKATGAAVLVAPGGAFLSLSMQSEGEAIARWLADHGVAAFVLKYRLNETPRDDKAFMGVVANRMGAVARHGHTPDIQEPRATQDALAALALVRGRAASFGIDATRVGMIGFSAGAMTTLRATLEGKGAARPAFIGYIYGPMEAVAVPADAPPMFNAIALDDGLFKGQGFGIVEAWRKAGRPVEFHGYERGDHGFGPGQPGTTTTGVLPQFLAWMEMRGLLKARAAQ
;
A
#
# COMPACT_ATOMS: atom_id res chain seq x y z
N MET A 1 3.77 -6.96 -30.12
CA MET A 1 3.04 -7.94 -29.29
C MET A 1 2.71 -7.25 -27.97
N LYS A 2 1.43 -6.86 -27.81
CA LYS A 2 0.95 -5.99 -26.73
C LYS A 2 0.44 -6.86 -25.58
N ARG A 3 1.14 -6.89 -24.46
CA ARG A 3 0.68 -7.49 -23.20
C ARG A 3 0.66 -6.41 -22.13
N LEU A 4 -0.52 -6.04 -21.69
CA LEU A 4 -0.84 -5.10 -20.60
C LEU A 4 -1.74 -5.85 -19.62
N LEU A 5 -1.84 -5.80 -18.50
CA LEU A 5 -1.35 -5.89 -17.14
C LEU A 5 -2.38 -5.75 -16.03
N ALA A 6 -2.33 -6.58 -15.02
CA ALA A 6 -3.43 -7.00 -14.15
C ALA A 6 -3.70 -6.15 -12.89
N ALA A 7 -2.91 -5.20 -12.53
CA ALA A 7 -3.16 -4.40 -11.34
C ALA A 7 -3.12 -2.88 -11.57
N ALA A 8 -2.65 -2.46 -12.71
CA ALA A 8 -2.69 -1.08 -13.16
C ALA A 8 -4.07 -0.68 -13.69
N VAL A 9 -5.11 -1.07 -12.99
CA VAL A 9 -6.51 -0.83 -13.36
C VAL A 9 -6.83 0.65 -13.64
N LEU A 10 -5.98 1.53 -13.19
CA LEU A 10 -6.16 2.97 -13.39
C LEU A 10 -5.24 3.55 -14.47
N LEU A 11 -4.35 2.78 -15.10
CA LEU A 11 -3.28 3.28 -15.95
C LEU A 11 -3.37 3.00 -17.43
N SER A 12 -4.07 1.98 -17.84
CA SER A 12 -4.13 1.58 -19.25
C SER A 12 -5.03 2.45 -20.14
N LEU A 13 -5.50 3.58 -19.65
CA LEU A 13 -6.33 4.54 -20.40
C LEU A 13 -5.55 5.36 -21.45
N ALA A 14 -4.26 5.09 -21.65
CA ALA A 14 -3.41 5.88 -22.56
C ALA A 14 -3.09 5.18 -23.90
N VAL A 15 -3.76 4.06 -24.25
CA VAL A 15 -3.54 3.39 -25.54
C VAL A 15 -4.70 3.66 -26.49
N PRO A 16 -4.49 4.32 -27.64
CA PRO A 16 -5.53 4.45 -28.67
C PRO A 16 -5.78 3.07 -29.30
N GLY A 17 -6.97 2.50 -29.12
CA GLY A 17 -7.31 1.31 -29.89
C GLY A 17 -8.40 0.39 -29.32
N ALA A 18 -8.72 0.46 -28.05
CA ALA A 18 -9.93 -0.14 -27.48
C ALA A 18 -10.21 0.60 -26.18
N ALA A 19 -11.35 1.23 -26.05
CA ALA A 19 -11.81 1.76 -24.77
C ALA A 19 -11.89 0.59 -23.79
N GLN A 20 -10.99 0.57 -22.80
CA GLN A 20 -11.06 -0.41 -21.71
C GLN A 20 -12.24 0.02 -20.84
N GLU A 21 -13.33 -0.72 -20.92
CA GLU A 21 -14.49 -0.48 -20.08
C GLU A 21 -14.20 -1.02 -18.67
N PHE A 22 -13.79 -0.12 -17.79
CA PHE A 22 -13.83 -0.39 -16.36
C PHE A 22 -15.25 -0.10 -15.86
N ARG A 23 -15.77 -1.04 -15.10
CA ARG A 23 -17.08 -0.94 -14.46
C ARG A 23 -16.93 -0.89 -12.96
N LEU A 24 -17.69 0.00 -12.36
CA LEU A 24 -17.86 0.11 -10.91
C LEU A 24 -19.27 -0.36 -10.55
N ASP A 25 -19.35 -1.49 -9.86
CA ASP A 25 -20.60 -1.99 -9.31
C ASP A 25 -20.64 -1.63 -7.82
N PRO A 26 -21.60 -0.83 -7.35
CA PRO A 26 -21.74 -0.54 -5.93
C PRO A 26 -21.88 -1.83 -5.13
N VAL A 27 -21.13 -1.95 -4.05
CA VAL A 27 -21.25 -3.03 -3.08
C VAL A 27 -21.59 -2.45 -1.71
N GLY A 28 -22.35 -3.19 -0.91
CA GLY A 28 -22.57 -2.81 0.48
C GLY A 28 -21.23 -2.65 1.22
N LYS A 29 -21.17 -1.74 2.17
CA LYS A 29 -20.00 -1.61 3.05
C LYS A 29 -19.72 -2.98 3.68
N PRO A 30 -18.55 -3.58 3.47
CA PRO A 30 -18.22 -4.87 4.05
C PRO A 30 -18.33 -4.83 5.58
N ALA A 31 -18.82 -5.90 6.18
CA ALA A 31 -18.84 -6.02 7.63
C ALA A 31 -17.39 -6.04 8.12
N GLN A 32 -17.01 -5.00 8.83
CA GLN A 32 -15.67 -4.84 9.44
C GLN A 32 -15.81 -4.93 10.96
N ALA A 33 -16.34 -6.06 11.45
CA ALA A 33 -16.68 -6.24 12.87
C ALA A 33 -15.51 -6.03 13.83
N ASN A 34 -14.27 -6.25 13.37
CA ASN A 34 -13.03 -6.06 14.12
C ASN A 34 -12.27 -4.77 13.73
N ALA A 35 -12.84 -3.90 12.90
CA ALA A 35 -12.20 -2.64 12.57
C ALA A 35 -12.14 -1.72 13.80
N ILE A 36 -11.00 -1.09 13.99
CA ILE A 36 -10.71 -0.19 15.10
C ILE A 36 -10.59 1.22 14.55
N ALA A 37 -11.42 2.13 15.02
CA ALA A 37 -11.36 3.54 14.66
C ALA A 37 -10.06 4.17 15.18
N LEU A 38 -9.41 5.02 14.36
CA LEU A 38 -8.19 5.72 14.75
C LEU A 38 -8.45 6.91 15.67
N TYR A 39 -9.63 7.50 15.55
CA TYR A 39 -10.03 8.67 16.33
C TYR A 39 -11.38 8.43 17.00
N PRO A 40 -11.66 9.15 18.10
CA PRO A 40 -13.00 9.14 18.69
C PRO A 40 -14.08 9.49 17.66
N ALA A 41 -15.27 8.94 17.87
CA ALA A 41 -16.42 9.26 17.02
C ALA A 41 -16.72 10.78 17.11
N ASP A 42 -16.85 11.39 15.96
CA ASP A 42 -17.25 12.79 15.82
C ASP A 42 -18.51 12.90 14.94
N LYS A 43 -18.93 14.14 14.63
CA LYS A 43 -20.08 14.41 13.77
C LYS A 43 -19.81 14.28 12.28
N THR A 44 -18.58 13.91 11.87
CA THR A 44 -18.23 13.75 10.45
C THR A 44 -19.11 12.66 9.83
N PRO A 45 -19.87 12.96 8.77
CA PRO A 45 -20.68 11.96 8.10
C PRO A 45 -19.81 10.83 7.53
N ASP A 46 -20.34 9.61 7.55
CA ASP A 46 -19.75 8.51 6.78
C ASP A 46 -20.08 8.72 5.30
N ALA A 47 -19.08 9.09 4.52
CA ALA A 47 -19.23 9.40 3.10
C ALA A 47 -18.71 8.27 2.20
N GLU A 48 -18.26 7.16 2.78
CA GLU A 48 -17.64 6.05 2.06
C GLU A 48 -18.53 5.49 0.95
N GLN A 49 -17.92 5.22 -0.19
CA GLN A 49 -18.53 4.52 -1.31
C GLN A 49 -17.67 3.29 -1.63
N TRP A 50 -18.29 2.13 -1.48
CA TRP A 50 -17.66 0.85 -1.76
C TRP A 50 -18.13 0.34 -3.11
N SER A 51 -17.20 -0.07 -3.96
CA SER A 51 -17.51 -0.57 -5.30
C SER A 51 -16.62 -1.75 -5.65
N ARG A 52 -17.16 -2.68 -6.41
CA ARG A 52 -16.40 -3.70 -7.13
C ARG A 52 -15.98 -3.10 -8.45
N LEU A 53 -14.69 -2.89 -8.60
CA LEU A 53 -14.09 -2.49 -9.85
C LEU A 53 -13.81 -3.74 -10.66
N THR A 54 -14.39 -3.83 -11.86
CA THR A 54 -14.13 -4.88 -12.82
C THR A 54 -13.68 -4.28 -14.14
N GLY A 55 -12.86 -5.00 -14.87
CA GLY A 55 -12.39 -4.58 -16.17
C GLY A 55 -11.52 -5.63 -16.83
N GLN A 56 -11.01 -5.32 -18.00
CA GLN A 56 -10.08 -6.17 -18.71
C GLN A 56 -8.91 -5.36 -19.25
N VAL A 57 -7.70 -5.84 -19.01
CA VAL A 57 -6.48 -5.23 -19.52
C VAL A 57 -5.74 -6.29 -20.34
N GLY A 58 -5.77 -6.15 -21.65
CA GLY A 58 -5.30 -7.21 -22.53
C GLY A 58 -6.05 -8.51 -22.25
N PRO A 59 -5.37 -9.64 -22.02
CA PRO A 59 -5.99 -10.92 -21.70
C PRO A 59 -6.39 -11.05 -20.21
N THR A 60 -6.02 -10.10 -19.36
CA THR A 60 -6.18 -10.20 -17.89
C THR A 60 -7.47 -9.55 -17.44
N ARG A 61 -8.33 -10.34 -16.78
CA ARG A 61 -9.49 -9.82 -16.07
C ARG A 61 -9.03 -9.22 -14.74
N ILE A 62 -9.56 -8.04 -14.44
CA ILE A 62 -9.31 -7.32 -13.21
C ILE A 62 -10.58 -7.32 -12.38
N GLU A 63 -10.42 -7.67 -11.12
CA GLU A 63 -11.46 -7.57 -10.11
C GLU A 63 -10.85 -7.10 -8.79
N ASN A 64 -11.39 -6.02 -8.23
CA ASN A 64 -10.93 -5.48 -6.96
C ASN A 64 -12.09 -4.80 -6.23
N VAL A 65 -12.12 -4.89 -4.92
CA VAL A 65 -13.02 -4.08 -4.10
C VAL A 65 -12.26 -2.83 -3.66
N ILE A 66 -12.82 -1.68 -4.01
CA ILE A 66 -12.26 -0.38 -3.66
C ILE A 66 -13.21 0.41 -2.76
N VAL A 67 -12.64 1.32 -1.97
CA VAL A 67 -13.40 2.35 -1.23
C VAL A 67 -12.89 3.73 -1.61
N ARG A 68 -13.79 4.69 -1.74
CA ARG A 68 -13.51 6.11 -1.97
C ARG A 68 -14.24 6.98 -0.95
N ASN A 69 -13.87 8.26 -0.86
CA ASN A 69 -14.46 9.23 0.07
C ASN A 69 -14.38 8.77 1.54
N VAL A 70 -13.25 8.18 1.92
CA VAL A 70 -13.01 7.78 3.31
C VAL A 70 -12.89 9.01 4.19
N THR A 71 -13.81 9.15 5.14
CA THR A 71 -13.83 10.22 6.16
C THR A 71 -13.54 9.70 7.56
N ARG A 72 -13.79 8.41 7.81
CA ARG A 72 -13.58 7.73 9.10
C ARG A 72 -12.49 6.67 8.98
N PRO A 73 -11.24 7.03 9.28
CA PRO A 73 -10.13 6.09 9.12
C PRO A 73 -10.15 5.01 10.20
N THR A 74 -9.77 3.80 9.79
CA THR A 74 -9.73 2.62 10.68
C THR A 74 -8.51 1.75 10.38
N ILE A 75 -8.15 0.90 11.32
CA ILE A 75 -7.33 -0.28 11.05
C ILE A 75 -8.17 -1.55 11.23
N THR A 76 -7.94 -2.54 10.38
CA THR A 76 -8.55 -3.86 10.49
C THR A 76 -7.46 -4.90 10.76
N PRO A 77 -7.42 -5.53 11.94
CA PRO A 77 -6.41 -6.53 12.28
C PRO A 77 -6.67 -7.87 11.57
N TYR A 78 -5.57 -8.48 11.12
CA TYR A 78 -5.44 -9.83 10.62
C TYR A 78 -4.33 -10.50 11.44
N LEU A 79 -4.70 -11.29 12.43
CA LEU A 79 -3.74 -11.89 13.36
C LEU A 79 -3.38 -13.30 12.90
N PRO A 80 -2.12 -13.71 13.03
CA PRO A 80 -1.70 -15.08 12.75
C PRO A 80 -2.30 -16.05 13.77
N HIS A 81 -2.36 -17.33 13.39
CA HIS A 81 -2.64 -18.37 14.39
C HIS A 81 -1.57 -18.33 15.49
N PRO A 82 -1.94 -18.47 16.77
CA PRO A 82 -0.98 -18.35 17.89
C PRO A 82 0.28 -19.19 17.74
N ASP A 83 0.17 -20.41 17.20
CA ASP A 83 1.31 -21.33 17.00
C ASP A 83 2.31 -20.86 15.93
N LYS A 84 1.91 -19.95 15.07
CA LYS A 84 2.75 -19.39 14.00
C LYS A 84 3.25 -17.97 14.32
N ALA A 85 2.71 -17.34 15.36
CA ALA A 85 2.94 -15.93 15.63
C ALA A 85 4.42 -15.63 15.91
N THR A 86 5.03 -14.82 15.06
CA THR A 86 6.43 -14.37 15.19
C THR A 86 6.58 -13.19 16.14
N GLY A 87 5.49 -12.51 16.47
CA GLY A 87 5.49 -11.25 17.20
C GLY A 87 5.78 -10.02 16.31
N ALA A 88 6.15 -10.20 15.05
CA ALA A 88 6.25 -9.09 14.11
C ALA A 88 4.87 -8.57 13.69
N ALA A 89 4.80 -7.28 13.35
CA ALA A 89 3.57 -6.65 12.87
C ALA A 89 3.83 -5.70 11.71
N VAL A 90 2.87 -5.61 10.79
CA VAL A 90 2.94 -4.75 9.60
C VAL A 90 1.63 -3.99 9.44
N LEU A 91 1.71 -2.66 9.41
CA LEU A 91 0.63 -1.79 8.94
C LEU A 91 0.62 -1.81 7.40
N VAL A 92 -0.49 -2.20 6.79
CA VAL A 92 -0.64 -2.33 5.33
C VAL A 92 -1.41 -1.14 4.79
N ALA A 93 -0.77 -0.33 3.94
CA ALA A 93 -1.37 0.84 3.31
C ALA A 93 -1.66 0.58 1.83
N PRO A 94 -2.92 0.36 1.43
CA PRO A 94 -3.29 0.18 0.03
C PRO A 94 -3.03 1.43 -0.82
N GLY A 95 -2.85 1.24 -2.13
CA GLY A 95 -2.78 2.31 -3.11
C GLY A 95 -4.15 2.76 -3.61
N GLY A 96 -4.13 3.62 -4.63
CA GLY A 96 -5.33 4.16 -5.28
C GLY A 96 -5.26 5.68 -5.52
N ALA A 97 -4.05 6.22 -5.68
CA ALA A 97 -3.76 7.62 -6.03
C ALA A 97 -4.36 8.68 -5.09
N PHE A 98 -4.61 8.33 -3.83
CA PHE A 98 -5.36 9.12 -2.85
C PHE A 98 -6.81 9.45 -3.27
N LEU A 99 -7.34 8.79 -4.28
CA LEU A 99 -8.72 8.92 -4.76
C LEU A 99 -9.59 7.74 -4.31
N SER A 100 -8.97 6.58 -4.12
CA SER A 100 -9.58 5.36 -3.60
C SER A 100 -8.54 4.53 -2.85
N LEU A 101 -8.99 3.42 -2.23
CA LEU A 101 -8.11 2.39 -1.68
C LEU A 101 -8.42 1.04 -2.33
N SER A 102 -7.38 0.36 -2.80
CA SER A 102 -7.43 -1.03 -3.33
C SER A 102 -7.55 -2.03 -2.18
N MET A 103 -8.72 -2.05 -1.53
CA MET A 103 -8.92 -2.76 -0.25
C MET A 103 -8.74 -4.26 -0.37
N GLN A 104 -9.22 -4.88 -1.45
CA GLN A 104 -9.14 -6.34 -1.61
C GLN A 104 -7.73 -6.79 -1.97
N SER A 105 -7.13 -6.22 -3.03
CA SER A 105 -5.85 -6.70 -3.57
C SER A 105 -4.64 -6.24 -2.75
N GLU A 106 -4.58 -4.98 -2.35
CA GLU A 106 -3.43 -4.38 -1.66
C GLU A 106 -3.64 -4.22 -0.15
N GLY A 107 -4.88 -4.44 0.31
CA GLY A 107 -5.23 -4.48 1.73
C GLY A 107 -5.37 -5.90 2.24
N GLU A 108 -6.56 -6.48 2.04
CA GLU A 108 -6.94 -7.77 2.64
C GLU A 108 -6.08 -8.95 2.18
N ALA A 109 -5.79 -9.05 0.87
CA ALA A 109 -5.00 -10.16 0.34
C ALA A 109 -3.59 -10.15 0.93
N ILE A 110 -2.97 -8.97 1.02
CA ILE A 110 -1.65 -8.80 1.64
C ILE A 110 -1.70 -9.16 3.13
N ALA A 111 -2.70 -8.64 3.84
CA ALA A 111 -2.80 -8.86 5.28
C ALA A 111 -3.07 -10.34 5.64
N ARG A 112 -3.92 -11.03 4.88
CA ARG A 112 -4.17 -12.47 5.05
C ARG A 112 -2.89 -13.26 4.79
N TRP A 113 -2.21 -12.97 3.68
CA TRP A 113 -0.96 -13.64 3.34
C TRP A 113 0.08 -13.48 4.45
N LEU A 114 0.26 -12.27 4.99
CA LEU A 114 1.19 -12.02 6.12
C LEU A 114 0.77 -12.80 7.37
N ALA A 115 -0.51 -12.80 7.73
CA ALA A 115 -1.02 -13.53 8.88
C ALA A 115 -0.81 -15.04 8.74
N ASP A 116 -1.04 -15.61 7.55
CA ASP A 116 -0.80 -17.03 7.26
C ASP A 116 0.68 -17.42 7.43
N HIS A 117 1.59 -16.42 7.28
CA HIS A 117 3.04 -16.56 7.46
C HIS A 117 3.54 -16.05 8.83
N GLY A 118 2.66 -15.91 9.82
CA GLY A 118 3.03 -15.61 11.21
C GLY A 118 3.25 -14.14 11.54
N VAL A 119 2.97 -13.22 10.62
CA VAL A 119 3.11 -11.77 10.82
C VAL A 119 1.75 -11.14 11.03
N ALA A 120 1.52 -10.50 12.18
CA ALA A 120 0.29 -9.73 12.40
C ALA A 120 0.21 -8.58 11.40
N ALA A 121 -0.93 -8.43 10.74
CA ALA A 121 -1.12 -7.37 9.76
C ALA A 121 -2.34 -6.52 10.11
N PHE A 122 -2.26 -5.23 9.80
CA PHE A 122 -3.30 -4.26 10.08
C PHE A 122 -3.57 -3.46 8.81
N VAL A 123 -4.72 -3.68 8.17
CA VAL A 123 -5.10 -2.93 6.97
C VAL A 123 -5.54 -1.53 7.36
N LEU A 124 -4.83 -0.53 6.87
CA LEU A 124 -5.13 0.89 7.09
C LEU A 124 -6.10 1.40 6.02
N LYS A 125 -7.31 1.73 6.42
CA LYS A 125 -8.26 2.51 5.63
C LYS A 125 -8.08 3.97 6.02
N TYR A 126 -7.24 4.69 5.28
CA TYR A 126 -6.88 6.08 5.55
C TYR A 126 -7.77 7.07 4.79
N ARG A 127 -7.83 8.32 5.25
CA ARG A 127 -8.59 9.40 4.62
C ARG A 127 -8.04 9.74 3.25
N LEU A 128 -8.95 10.11 2.36
CA LEU A 128 -8.70 10.34 0.94
C LEU A 128 -9.12 11.75 0.52
N ASN A 129 -8.61 12.17 -0.63
CA ASN A 129 -9.16 13.31 -1.35
C ASN A 129 -10.63 13.02 -1.70
N GLU A 130 -11.47 14.05 -1.61
CA GLU A 130 -12.86 13.94 -2.01
C GLU A 130 -12.97 13.71 -3.52
N THR A 131 -13.89 12.84 -3.90
CA THR A 131 -14.15 12.48 -5.30
C THR A 131 -15.64 12.58 -5.61
N PRO A 132 -16.01 12.81 -6.89
CA PRO A 132 -17.41 12.78 -7.31
C PRO A 132 -18.09 11.48 -6.90
N ARG A 133 -19.35 11.58 -6.50
CA ARG A 133 -20.16 10.39 -6.17
C ARG A 133 -20.55 9.60 -7.43
N ASP A 134 -20.74 10.29 -8.54
CA ASP A 134 -21.00 9.69 -9.84
C ASP A 134 -19.79 8.90 -10.34
N ASP A 135 -20.00 7.65 -10.74
CA ASP A 135 -18.93 6.72 -11.10
C ASP A 135 -18.20 7.13 -12.37
N LYS A 136 -18.90 7.69 -13.36
CA LYS A 136 -18.30 8.16 -14.62
C LYS A 136 -17.42 9.39 -14.37
N ALA A 137 -17.91 10.32 -13.56
CA ALA A 137 -17.15 11.52 -13.18
C ALA A 137 -15.91 11.12 -12.35
N PHE A 138 -16.04 10.17 -11.42
CA PHE A 138 -14.92 9.61 -10.68
C PHE A 138 -13.86 9.00 -11.61
N MET A 139 -14.26 8.15 -12.56
CA MET A 139 -13.33 7.55 -13.51
C MET A 139 -12.63 8.60 -14.38
N GLY A 140 -13.30 9.70 -14.71
CA GLY A 140 -12.69 10.85 -15.37
C GLY A 140 -11.60 11.52 -14.54
N VAL A 141 -11.83 11.70 -13.23
CA VAL A 141 -10.82 12.25 -12.30
C VAL A 141 -9.61 11.32 -12.21
N VAL A 142 -9.85 10.01 -12.11
CA VAL A 142 -8.79 8.99 -12.08
C VAL A 142 -7.95 9.05 -13.36
N ALA A 143 -8.59 9.01 -14.53
CA ALA A 143 -7.91 9.06 -15.83
C ALA A 143 -7.05 10.32 -15.98
N ASN A 144 -7.57 11.48 -15.58
CA ASN A 144 -6.85 12.74 -15.62
C ASN A 144 -5.61 12.72 -14.72
N ARG A 145 -5.74 12.20 -13.47
CA ARG A 145 -4.63 12.10 -12.52
C ARG A 145 -3.54 11.16 -13.03
N MET A 146 -3.92 9.97 -13.48
CA MET A 146 -2.96 8.99 -14.02
C MET A 146 -2.28 9.49 -15.29
N GLY A 147 -3.03 10.10 -16.18
CA GLY A 147 -2.47 10.71 -17.39
C GLY A 147 -1.50 11.85 -17.10
N ALA A 148 -1.70 12.61 -16.03
CA ALA A 148 -0.76 13.65 -15.61
C ALA A 148 0.55 13.03 -15.10
N VAL A 149 0.50 12.00 -14.25
CA VAL A 149 1.70 11.29 -13.77
C VAL A 149 2.51 10.72 -14.94
N ALA A 150 1.85 10.00 -15.85
CA ALA A 150 2.52 9.38 -17.00
C ALA A 150 3.19 10.37 -17.95
N ARG A 151 2.63 11.60 -18.10
CA ARG A 151 3.18 12.61 -19.03
C ARG A 151 4.39 13.36 -18.49
N HIS A 152 4.44 13.58 -17.18
CA HIS A 152 5.45 14.47 -16.61
C HIS A 152 6.74 13.76 -16.19
N GLY A 153 6.78 12.42 -16.19
CA GLY A 153 7.97 11.65 -15.82
C GLY A 153 8.49 11.87 -14.39
N HIS A 154 7.84 12.75 -13.64
CA HIS A 154 8.05 13.00 -12.23
C HIS A 154 6.72 12.90 -11.49
N THR A 155 6.78 12.64 -10.21
CA THR A 155 5.58 12.55 -9.37
C THR A 155 4.94 13.93 -9.27
N PRO A 156 3.73 14.16 -9.81
CA PRO A 156 3.04 15.39 -9.56
C PRO A 156 2.76 15.53 -8.07
N ASP A 157 2.54 16.76 -7.61
CA ASP A 157 2.25 17.05 -6.20
C ASP A 157 0.88 16.48 -5.79
N ILE A 158 0.81 15.16 -5.73
CA ILE A 158 -0.35 14.40 -5.28
C ILE A 158 -0.20 14.25 -3.77
N GLN A 159 -0.99 15.00 -3.01
CA GLN A 159 -0.89 15.02 -1.58
C GLN A 159 -2.24 14.69 -0.92
N GLU A 160 -2.14 13.97 0.16
CA GLU A 160 -3.21 13.79 1.15
C GLU A 160 -2.55 13.72 2.54
N PRO A 161 -2.29 14.87 3.16
CA PRO A 161 -1.59 14.91 4.46
C PRO A 161 -2.31 14.13 5.55
N ARG A 162 -3.65 14.02 5.47
CA ARG A 162 -4.45 13.24 6.43
C ARG A 162 -4.12 11.75 6.38
N ALA A 163 -3.73 11.22 5.21
CA ALA A 163 -3.28 9.82 5.10
C ALA A 163 -2.02 9.56 5.94
N THR A 164 -1.08 10.51 5.94
CA THR A 164 0.12 10.43 6.79
C THR A 164 -0.25 10.50 8.27
N GLN A 165 -1.12 11.42 8.66
CA GLN A 165 -1.61 11.53 10.04
C GLN A 165 -2.28 10.24 10.51
N ASP A 166 -3.10 9.63 9.65
CA ASP A 166 -3.78 8.36 9.94
C ASP A 166 -2.78 7.21 10.10
N ALA A 167 -1.74 7.16 9.27
CA ALA A 167 -0.68 6.17 9.38
C ALA A 167 0.10 6.31 10.70
N LEU A 168 0.46 7.54 11.07
CA LEU A 168 1.15 7.81 12.34
C LEU A 168 0.29 7.42 13.55
N ALA A 169 -1.01 7.78 13.53
CA ALA A 169 -1.95 7.39 14.57
C ALA A 169 -2.14 5.87 14.65
N ALA A 170 -2.22 5.19 13.50
CA ALA A 170 -2.33 3.73 13.42
C ALA A 170 -1.10 3.04 14.01
N LEU A 171 0.12 3.47 13.66
CA LEU A 171 1.35 2.92 14.21
C LEU A 171 1.42 3.08 15.74
N ALA A 172 1.07 4.27 16.25
CA ALA A 172 1.02 4.53 17.68
C ALA A 172 -0.03 3.64 18.37
N LEU A 173 -1.22 3.49 17.79
CA LEU A 173 -2.30 2.64 18.32
C LEU A 173 -1.88 1.17 18.36
N VAL A 174 -1.31 0.63 17.26
CA VAL A 174 -0.85 -0.76 17.18
C VAL A 174 0.20 -1.04 18.24
N ARG A 175 1.17 -0.15 18.41
CA ARG A 175 2.19 -0.29 19.47
C ARG A 175 1.62 -0.16 20.87
N GLY A 176 0.72 0.80 21.09
CA GLY A 176 0.05 0.98 22.38
C GLY A 176 -0.79 -0.24 22.81
N ARG A 177 -1.23 -1.05 21.86
CA ARG A 177 -2.00 -2.28 22.08
C ARG A 177 -1.20 -3.56 21.79
N ALA A 178 0.12 -3.49 21.74
CA ALA A 178 0.97 -4.62 21.34
C ALA A 178 0.68 -5.90 22.14
N ALA A 179 0.51 -5.80 23.45
CA ALA A 179 0.20 -6.95 24.31
C ALA A 179 -1.13 -7.60 23.92
N SER A 180 -2.18 -6.82 23.62
CA SER A 180 -3.50 -7.36 23.25
C SER A 180 -3.51 -8.02 21.87
N PHE A 181 -2.58 -7.65 21.00
CA PHE A 181 -2.41 -8.28 19.68
C PHE A 181 -1.37 -9.42 19.68
N GLY A 182 -0.72 -9.69 20.79
CA GLY A 182 0.34 -10.70 20.87
C GLY A 182 1.60 -10.36 20.07
N ILE A 183 1.89 -9.06 19.86
CA ILE A 183 3.02 -8.57 19.05
C ILE A 183 4.09 -7.90 19.93
N ASP A 184 5.27 -7.72 19.34
CA ASP A 184 6.37 -6.96 19.91
C ASP A 184 6.31 -5.51 19.41
N ALA A 185 6.12 -4.55 20.29
CA ALA A 185 6.03 -3.13 19.95
C ALA A 185 7.27 -2.58 19.22
N THR A 186 8.43 -3.22 19.37
CA THR A 186 9.67 -2.82 18.70
C THR A 186 9.74 -3.31 17.24
N ARG A 187 8.91 -4.29 16.86
CA ARG A 187 8.91 -4.94 15.55
C ARG A 187 7.64 -4.62 14.75
N VAL A 188 7.15 -3.38 14.85
CA VAL A 188 6.01 -2.86 14.07
C VAL A 188 6.52 -2.04 12.90
N GLY A 189 6.37 -2.57 11.69
CA GLY A 189 6.70 -1.91 10.43
C GLY A 189 5.48 -1.47 9.64
N MET A 190 5.73 -1.01 8.43
CA MET A 190 4.68 -0.60 7.50
C MET A 190 5.03 -1.04 6.08
N ILE A 191 4.05 -1.54 5.31
CA ILE A 191 4.17 -1.79 3.88
C ILE A 191 3.12 -0.96 3.15
N GLY A 192 3.52 -0.30 2.08
CA GLY A 192 2.61 0.51 1.29
C GLY A 192 2.79 0.29 -0.20
N PHE A 193 1.71 0.49 -0.92
CA PHE A 193 1.55 0.24 -2.34
C PHE A 193 1.18 1.54 -3.06
N SER A 194 1.93 1.99 -4.08
CA SER A 194 1.61 3.21 -4.84
C SER A 194 1.41 4.44 -3.93
N ALA A 195 0.22 5.04 -3.87
CA ALA A 195 -0.11 6.11 -2.92
C ALA A 195 0.09 5.68 -1.46
N GLY A 196 -0.15 4.40 -1.13
CA GLY A 196 0.17 3.82 0.17
C GLY A 196 1.69 3.76 0.43
N ALA A 197 2.51 3.56 -0.61
CA ALA A 197 3.96 3.69 -0.49
C ALA A 197 4.37 5.15 -0.18
N MET A 198 3.76 6.13 -0.85
CA MET A 198 3.97 7.56 -0.53
C MET A 198 3.58 7.87 0.92
N THR A 199 2.45 7.33 1.40
CA THR A 199 2.02 7.43 2.80
C THR A 199 3.04 6.80 3.74
N THR A 200 3.56 5.62 3.40
CA THR A 200 4.60 4.90 4.16
C THR A 200 5.89 5.71 4.25
N LEU A 201 6.33 6.28 3.13
CA LEU A 201 7.52 7.13 3.08
C LEU A 201 7.35 8.37 3.97
N ARG A 202 6.23 9.09 3.83
CA ARG A 202 5.95 10.28 4.65
C ARG A 202 5.86 9.95 6.14
N ALA A 203 5.17 8.88 6.51
CA ALA A 203 5.13 8.40 7.89
C ALA A 203 6.53 8.04 8.42
N THR A 204 7.42 7.57 7.55
CA THR A 204 8.83 7.30 7.90
C THR A 204 9.62 8.57 8.14
N LEU A 205 9.47 9.57 7.27
CA LEU A 205 10.24 10.81 7.35
C LEU A 205 9.74 11.75 8.46
N GLU A 206 8.43 11.78 8.71
CA GLU A 206 7.79 12.67 9.68
C GLU A 206 7.62 12.01 11.07
N GLY A 207 7.49 10.69 11.11
CA GLY A 207 7.22 9.92 12.34
C GLY A 207 8.37 9.96 13.34
N LYS A 208 8.00 10.00 14.64
CA LYS A 208 8.95 9.96 15.77
C LYS A 208 8.47 8.97 16.82
N GLY A 209 9.42 8.33 17.52
CA GLY A 209 9.11 7.40 18.60
C GLY A 209 8.13 6.31 18.18
N ALA A 210 7.06 6.12 18.93
CA ALA A 210 6.06 5.08 18.68
C ALA A 210 5.27 5.25 17.36
N ALA A 211 5.27 6.44 16.75
CA ALA A 211 4.62 6.69 15.47
C ALA A 211 5.53 6.41 14.26
N ARG A 212 6.83 6.13 14.44
CA ARG A 212 7.73 5.82 13.33
C ARG A 212 7.77 4.31 13.07
N PRO A 213 7.64 3.83 11.82
CA PRO A 213 7.78 2.41 11.52
C PRO A 213 9.19 1.90 11.83
N ALA A 214 9.33 0.67 12.33
CA ALA A 214 10.62 0.04 12.63
C ALA A 214 11.33 -0.46 11.36
N PHE A 215 10.58 -0.72 10.31
CA PHE A 215 11.03 -1.11 8.97
C PHE A 215 9.92 -0.78 7.97
N ILE A 216 10.26 -0.67 6.69
CA ILE A 216 9.26 -0.37 5.65
C ILE A 216 9.39 -1.27 4.43
N GLY A 217 8.23 -1.61 3.84
CA GLY A 217 8.07 -2.10 2.48
C GLY A 217 7.54 -0.97 1.60
N TYR A 218 8.28 -0.63 0.56
CA TYR A 218 7.96 0.46 -0.37
C TYR A 218 7.74 -0.11 -1.76
N ILE A 219 6.48 -0.33 -2.12
CA ILE A 219 6.13 -1.11 -3.31
C ILE A 219 5.56 -0.18 -4.39
N TYR A 220 6.19 -0.17 -5.56
CA TYR A 220 5.88 0.70 -6.72
C TYR A 220 5.45 2.12 -6.34
N GLY A 221 6.15 2.71 -5.39
CA GLY A 221 6.08 4.15 -5.13
C GLY A 221 7.00 4.94 -6.04
N PRO A 222 6.91 6.30 -6.01
CA PRO A 222 7.84 7.16 -6.73
C PRO A 222 9.30 6.87 -6.38
N MET A 223 10.18 6.84 -7.39
CA MET A 223 11.58 6.45 -7.25
C MET A 223 12.55 7.65 -7.12
N GLU A 224 12.02 8.86 -7.05
CA GLU A 224 12.80 10.09 -6.89
C GLU A 224 13.54 10.12 -5.54
N ALA A 225 14.71 10.77 -5.55
CA ALA A 225 15.50 10.91 -4.33
C ALA A 225 14.80 11.81 -3.30
N VAL A 226 14.96 11.45 -2.04
CA VAL A 226 14.45 12.23 -0.89
C VAL A 226 15.56 12.48 0.13
N ALA A 227 15.38 13.45 1.01
CA ALA A 227 16.24 13.63 2.17
C ALA A 227 15.98 12.52 3.20
N VAL A 228 16.97 11.63 3.40
CA VAL A 228 16.83 10.48 4.29
C VAL A 228 17.48 10.80 5.64
N PRO A 229 16.73 10.76 6.76
CA PRO A 229 17.28 10.95 8.10
C PRO A 229 18.30 9.87 8.45
N ALA A 230 19.30 10.25 9.25
CA ALA A 230 20.36 9.32 9.69
C ALA A 230 19.84 8.11 10.49
N ASP A 231 18.66 8.23 11.09
CA ASP A 231 17.96 7.20 11.85
C ASP A 231 16.78 6.57 11.09
N ALA A 232 16.68 6.77 9.77
CA ALA A 232 15.64 6.15 8.95
C ALA A 232 15.65 4.62 9.08
N PRO A 233 14.48 3.96 9.10
CA PRO A 233 14.39 2.52 9.22
C PRO A 233 14.93 1.80 7.96
N PRO A 234 15.25 0.51 8.06
CA PRO A 234 15.52 -0.33 6.90
C PRO A 234 14.35 -0.32 5.92
N MET A 235 14.66 -0.35 4.61
CA MET A 235 13.68 -0.35 3.53
C MET A 235 13.84 -1.58 2.64
N PHE A 236 12.72 -2.25 2.36
CA PHE A 236 12.52 -3.16 1.24
C PHE A 236 11.81 -2.38 0.14
N ASN A 237 12.39 -2.27 -1.04
CA ASN A 237 11.84 -1.55 -2.18
C ASN A 237 11.62 -2.51 -3.35
N ALA A 238 10.46 -2.42 -4.00
CA ALA A 238 10.16 -3.24 -5.18
C ALA A 238 9.37 -2.44 -6.22
N ILE A 239 9.78 -2.57 -7.48
CA ILE A 239 9.13 -1.93 -8.63
C ILE A 239 9.28 -2.80 -9.86
N ALA A 240 8.34 -2.73 -10.80
CA ALA A 240 8.50 -3.28 -12.13
C ALA A 240 9.18 -2.24 -13.05
N LEU A 241 10.18 -2.67 -13.83
CA LEU A 241 10.95 -1.77 -14.69
C LEU A 241 10.15 -1.30 -15.92
N ASP A 242 9.04 -1.95 -16.20
CA ASP A 242 8.04 -1.53 -17.19
C ASP A 242 6.90 -0.69 -16.61
N ASP A 243 6.97 -0.30 -15.31
CA ASP A 243 5.97 0.53 -14.63
C ASP A 243 5.64 1.79 -15.44
N GLY A 244 4.40 1.89 -15.91
CA GLY A 244 3.96 2.97 -16.79
C GLY A 244 3.99 4.36 -16.14
N LEU A 245 4.09 4.44 -14.80
CA LEU A 245 4.14 5.70 -14.06
C LEU A 245 5.57 6.13 -13.72
N PHE A 246 6.40 5.21 -13.23
CA PHE A 246 7.65 5.56 -12.56
C PHE A 246 8.92 5.06 -13.23
N LYS A 247 8.82 4.29 -14.32
CA LYS A 247 9.99 3.74 -15.04
C LYS A 247 11.02 4.78 -15.51
N GLY A 248 10.59 6.04 -15.66
CA GLY A 248 11.48 7.13 -16.08
C GLY A 248 12.23 7.83 -14.94
N GLN A 249 11.99 7.46 -13.67
CA GLN A 249 12.52 8.18 -12.51
C GLN A 249 13.88 7.66 -12.00
N GLY A 250 14.43 6.58 -12.58
CA GLY A 250 15.64 5.93 -12.08
C GLY A 250 15.43 5.32 -10.70
N PHE A 251 16.49 5.33 -9.85
CA PHE A 251 16.50 4.67 -8.54
C PHE A 251 16.90 5.62 -7.40
N GLY A 252 16.57 6.89 -7.52
CA GLY A 252 17.04 7.95 -6.62
C GLY A 252 16.72 7.70 -5.14
N ILE A 253 15.56 7.11 -4.82
CA ILE A 253 15.19 6.78 -3.43
C ILE A 253 16.11 5.69 -2.85
N VAL A 254 16.48 4.68 -3.64
CA VAL A 254 17.37 3.59 -3.22
C VAL A 254 18.78 4.14 -2.96
N GLU A 255 19.26 4.99 -3.87
CA GLU A 255 20.55 5.65 -3.74
C GLU A 255 20.60 6.60 -2.53
N ALA A 256 19.50 7.30 -2.26
CA ALA A 256 19.37 8.17 -1.09
C ALA A 256 19.49 7.40 0.23
N TRP A 257 18.81 6.22 0.35
CA TRP A 257 18.97 5.33 1.52
C TRP A 257 20.40 4.86 1.69
N ARG A 258 21.03 4.39 0.60
CA ARG A 258 22.44 3.96 0.61
C ARG A 258 23.39 5.07 1.03
N LYS A 259 23.21 6.28 0.47
CA LYS A 259 24.02 7.46 0.80
C LYS A 259 23.89 7.87 2.27
N ALA A 260 22.70 7.70 2.85
CA ALA A 260 22.45 7.94 4.27
C ALA A 260 23.00 6.82 5.19
N GLY A 261 23.63 5.78 4.62
CA GLY A 261 24.14 4.62 5.38
C GLY A 261 23.00 3.76 5.95
N ARG A 262 21.78 3.85 5.38
CA ARG A 262 20.63 3.08 5.85
C ARG A 262 20.47 1.80 5.04
N PRO A 263 20.10 0.68 5.70
CA PRO A 263 19.89 -0.57 4.99
C PRO A 263 18.73 -0.44 3.99
N VAL A 264 18.97 -0.90 2.76
CA VAL A 264 17.96 -0.97 1.71
C VAL A 264 18.16 -2.24 0.89
N GLU A 265 17.08 -2.93 0.62
CA GLU A 265 17.03 -4.01 -0.36
C GLU A 265 16.13 -3.57 -1.51
N PHE A 266 16.54 -3.84 -2.76
CA PHE A 266 15.86 -3.40 -3.97
C PHE A 266 15.59 -4.56 -4.91
N HIS A 267 14.35 -4.67 -5.39
CA HIS A 267 13.90 -5.64 -6.38
C HIS A 267 13.32 -4.92 -7.61
N GLY A 268 14.05 -4.97 -8.71
CA GLY A 268 13.60 -4.51 -10.01
C GLY A 268 13.08 -5.68 -10.85
N TYR A 269 11.78 -5.82 -11.01
CA TYR A 269 11.19 -6.87 -11.85
C TYR A 269 11.15 -6.42 -13.32
N GLU A 270 11.57 -7.28 -14.24
CA GLU A 270 11.56 -6.96 -15.68
C GLU A 270 10.17 -6.51 -16.15
N ARG A 271 9.12 -7.19 -15.68
CA ARG A 271 7.72 -6.94 -16.04
C ARG A 271 6.82 -7.09 -14.84
N GLY A 272 5.76 -6.30 -14.80
CA GLY A 272 4.76 -6.29 -13.76
C GLY A 272 3.87 -5.05 -13.83
N ASP A 273 4.32 -4.02 -14.60
CA ASP A 273 3.70 -2.70 -14.68
C ASP A 273 3.42 -2.07 -13.29
N HIS A 274 2.59 -1.06 -13.23
CA HIS A 274 2.18 -0.46 -11.97
C HIS A 274 1.05 -1.26 -11.30
N GLY A 275 1.13 -1.44 -9.98
CA GLY A 275 0.01 -2.00 -9.23
C GLY A 275 -0.06 -3.53 -9.25
N PHE A 276 1.04 -4.25 -9.33
CA PHE A 276 1.04 -5.71 -9.32
C PHE A 276 0.58 -6.34 -7.98
N GLY A 277 0.31 -5.55 -6.93
CA GLY A 277 -0.26 -6.00 -5.65
C GLY A 277 0.52 -7.15 -5.01
N PRO A 278 -0.14 -8.29 -4.71
CA PRO A 278 0.52 -9.47 -4.16
C PRO A 278 1.39 -10.24 -5.17
N GLY A 279 1.50 -9.74 -6.39
CA GLY A 279 2.17 -10.35 -7.51
C GLY A 279 1.24 -10.69 -8.67
N GLN A 280 1.74 -10.54 -9.88
CA GLN A 280 0.99 -10.79 -11.10
C GLN A 280 1.34 -12.15 -11.70
N PRO A 281 0.36 -13.04 -11.93
CA PRO A 281 0.60 -14.32 -12.57
C PRO A 281 1.33 -14.18 -13.92
N GLY A 282 2.31 -15.04 -14.15
CA GLY A 282 3.12 -15.02 -15.37
C GLY A 282 4.26 -13.98 -15.35
N THR A 283 4.50 -13.31 -14.24
CA THR A 283 5.66 -12.46 -14.00
C THR A 283 6.39 -12.86 -12.72
N THR A 284 7.62 -12.39 -12.55
CA THR A 284 8.41 -12.64 -11.34
C THR A 284 7.97 -11.78 -10.13
N THR A 285 7.03 -10.84 -10.33
CA THR A 285 6.45 -10.05 -9.23
C THR A 285 5.69 -10.91 -8.21
N THR A 286 5.29 -12.15 -8.58
CA THR A 286 4.72 -13.13 -7.64
C THR A 286 5.67 -13.45 -6.47
N GLY A 287 6.96 -13.14 -6.62
CA GLY A 287 7.96 -13.26 -5.56
C GLY A 287 7.95 -12.14 -4.52
N VAL A 288 7.21 -11.03 -4.72
CA VAL A 288 7.34 -9.82 -3.88
C VAL A 288 7.09 -10.10 -2.38
N LEU A 289 6.02 -10.80 -2.04
CA LEU A 289 5.70 -11.10 -0.64
C LEU A 289 6.65 -12.16 -0.04
N PRO A 290 6.95 -13.29 -0.71
CA PRO A 290 8.00 -14.20 -0.27
C PRO A 290 9.36 -13.52 -0.04
N GLN A 291 9.78 -12.63 -0.93
CA GLN A 291 11.04 -11.87 -0.81
C GLN A 291 10.99 -10.88 0.37
N PHE A 292 9.87 -10.18 0.55
CA PHE A 292 9.68 -9.31 1.70
C PHE A 292 9.75 -10.10 3.02
N LEU A 293 9.13 -11.27 3.10
CA LEU A 293 9.19 -12.14 4.28
C LEU A 293 10.62 -12.64 4.54
N ALA A 294 11.34 -13.11 3.50
CA ALA A 294 12.72 -13.54 3.62
C ALA A 294 13.64 -12.40 4.08
N TRP A 295 13.41 -11.18 3.58
CA TRP A 295 14.10 -9.99 4.05
C TRP A 295 13.80 -9.68 5.52
N MET A 296 12.55 -9.81 5.95
CA MET A 296 12.17 -9.65 7.36
C MET A 296 12.89 -10.70 8.23
N GLU A 297 12.99 -11.94 7.78
CA GLU A 297 13.70 -13.02 8.47
C GLU A 297 15.19 -12.72 8.59
N MET A 298 15.85 -12.37 7.48
CA MET A 298 17.26 -11.98 7.45
C MET A 298 17.55 -10.79 8.38
N ARG A 299 16.58 -9.88 8.56
CA ARG A 299 16.66 -8.76 9.50
C ARG A 299 16.41 -9.16 10.97
N GLY A 300 16.07 -10.43 11.25
CA GLY A 300 15.76 -10.91 12.59
C GLY A 300 14.41 -10.44 13.13
N LEU A 301 13.52 -9.99 12.25
CA LEU A 301 12.18 -9.49 12.62
C LEU A 301 11.19 -10.63 12.92
N LEU A 302 11.43 -11.84 12.38
CA LEU A 302 10.51 -12.98 12.50
C LEU A 302 10.90 -13.97 13.63
N LYS A 303 11.69 -13.53 14.60
CA LYS A 303 12.05 -14.40 15.74
C LYS A 303 10.79 -14.70 16.56
N ALA A 304 10.58 -15.98 16.87
CA ALA A 304 9.52 -16.36 17.79
C ALA A 304 9.63 -15.56 19.10
N ARG A 305 8.49 -15.18 19.66
CA ARG A 305 8.44 -14.54 20.97
C ARG A 305 8.99 -15.54 21.99
N ALA A 306 10.03 -15.17 22.74
CA ALA A 306 10.45 -16.01 23.87
C ALA A 306 9.24 -16.22 24.79
N ALA A 307 8.95 -17.48 25.11
CA ALA A 307 7.91 -17.78 26.09
C ALA A 307 8.25 -17.06 27.39
N GLN A 308 7.38 -16.17 27.84
CA GLN A 308 7.46 -15.55 29.17
C GLN A 308 6.88 -16.49 30.21
#